data_f869dd35c3f3807c904a10f61f5b5cf3
#
_entry.id   f869dd35c3f3807c904a10f61f5b5cf3
#
_cell.length_a   1.000
_cell.length_b   1.000
_cell.length_c   1.000
_cell.angle_alpha   90.00
_cell.angle_beta   90.00
_cell.angle_gamma   90.00
#
_symmetry.space_group_name_H-M   'P 1'
#
loop_
_entity.id
_entity.type
_entity.pdbx_description
1 polymer ?
#
loop_
_entity_poly.entity_id
_entity_poly.type
_entity_poly.pdbx_seq_one_letter_code
_entity_poly.pdbx_strand_id
1 'polypeptide(L)'
;ARSIMREVQEGVSAFVEGLRFNIGLGVGDQVALMTFGGARFILVDWTGDLEQLKEGATKLRSRPATGAFLPDAVNDIAKDFAEREAARPVLVVVATDGIDYGSHHDYRRIVQDLRASYTLMYSVFIPTASRRLTLNWDSRERDALLSEGPRQTGGRRINLSGSQPVRDALISIQNELASQYVVTYHRPESPVPPQRLSLGVTRPNLTVRLTPRKPQ
;
A
#
# COMPACT_ATOMS: atom_id res chain seq x y z
N ALA A 1 20.95 -18.81 1.52
CA ALA A 1 19.67 -18.11 1.41
C ALA A 1 19.93 -16.61 1.37
N ARG A 2 19.36 -15.88 0.40
CA ARG A 2 19.40 -14.41 0.40
C ARG A 2 18.67 -13.89 1.64
N SER A 3 19.15 -12.82 2.24
CA SER A 3 18.41 -12.23 3.35
C SER A 3 17.12 -11.61 2.81
N ILE A 4 16.02 -11.73 3.55
CA ILE A 4 14.71 -11.11 3.22
C ILE A 4 14.90 -9.62 2.89
N MET A 5 15.75 -8.94 3.62
CA MET A 5 16.01 -7.52 3.41
C MET A 5 16.59 -7.21 2.02
N ARG A 6 17.48 -8.06 1.52
CA ARG A 6 18.03 -7.91 0.17
C ARG A 6 16.96 -8.11 -0.90
N GLU A 7 16.07 -9.07 -0.70
CA GLU A 7 14.94 -9.28 -1.62
C GLU A 7 13.97 -8.08 -1.61
N VAL A 8 13.74 -7.46 -0.44
CA VAL A 8 12.95 -6.24 -0.34
C VAL A 8 13.63 -5.08 -1.06
N GLN A 9 14.94 -4.88 -0.88
CA GLN A 9 15.71 -3.84 -1.57
C GLN A 9 15.63 -4.02 -3.10
N GLU A 10 15.91 -5.22 -3.61
CA GLU A 10 15.84 -5.56 -5.03
C GLU A 10 14.41 -5.37 -5.57
N GLY A 11 13.40 -5.73 -4.79
CA GLY A 11 11.99 -5.58 -5.14
C GLY A 11 11.55 -4.12 -5.20
N VAL A 12 11.93 -3.30 -4.23
CA VAL A 12 11.61 -1.86 -4.21
C VAL A 12 12.30 -1.15 -5.36
N SER A 13 13.58 -1.45 -5.65
CA SER A 13 14.28 -0.89 -6.81
C SER A 13 13.56 -1.22 -8.12
N ALA A 14 13.17 -2.48 -8.32
CA ALA A 14 12.44 -2.89 -9.51
C ALA A 14 11.04 -2.26 -9.62
N PHE A 15 10.36 -2.05 -8.48
CA PHE A 15 9.07 -1.38 -8.43
C PHE A 15 9.16 0.08 -8.88
N VAL A 16 10.12 0.85 -8.35
CA VAL A 16 10.28 2.27 -8.72
C VAL A 16 10.75 2.43 -10.15
N GLU A 17 11.57 1.53 -10.69
CA GLU A 17 11.98 1.55 -12.10
C GLU A 17 10.82 1.43 -13.10
N GLY A 18 9.77 0.74 -12.72
CA GLY A 18 8.58 0.56 -13.56
C GLY A 18 7.53 1.67 -13.42
N LEU A 19 7.70 2.63 -12.52
CA LEU A 19 6.80 3.77 -12.38
C LEU A 19 7.06 4.84 -13.43
N ARG A 20 6.04 5.63 -13.71
CA ARG A 20 6.10 6.65 -14.76
C ARG A 20 6.45 8.01 -14.17
N PHE A 21 7.73 8.29 -14.07
CA PHE A 21 8.21 9.61 -13.69
C PHE A 21 8.30 10.52 -14.92
N ASN A 22 7.73 11.71 -14.85
CA ASN A 22 7.84 12.77 -15.88
C ASN A 22 7.37 12.36 -17.30
N ILE A 23 6.32 11.57 -17.44
CA ILE A 23 5.75 11.23 -18.74
C ILE A 23 4.64 12.20 -19.10
N GLY A 24 4.95 13.22 -19.92
CA GLY A 24 3.97 14.12 -20.51
C GLY A 24 3.72 15.41 -19.72
N LEU A 25 2.68 16.15 -20.11
CA LEU A 25 2.33 17.50 -19.62
C LEU A 25 1.68 17.54 -18.22
N GLY A 26 2.06 16.63 -17.33
CA GLY A 26 1.51 16.59 -15.96
C GLY A 26 2.59 16.38 -14.91
N VAL A 27 2.21 16.57 -13.65
CA VAL A 27 3.04 16.16 -12.52
C VAL A 27 3.16 14.63 -12.56
N GLY A 28 4.37 14.12 -12.76
CA GLY A 28 4.65 12.69 -12.77
C GLY A 28 4.37 12.04 -11.42
N ASP A 29 4.45 10.72 -11.37
CA ASP A 29 4.33 9.98 -10.11
C ASP A 29 5.39 10.46 -9.11
N GLN A 30 4.99 10.67 -7.87
CA GLN A 30 5.89 10.94 -6.75
C GLN A 30 5.85 9.77 -5.78
N VAL A 31 7.01 9.38 -5.27
CA VAL A 31 7.16 8.29 -4.33
C VAL A 31 7.93 8.76 -3.11
N ALA A 32 7.51 8.31 -1.93
CA ALA A 32 8.29 8.38 -0.72
C ALA A 32 8.63 6.96 -0.25
N LEU A 33 9.82 6.76 0.27
CA LEU A 33 10.23 5.50 0.88
C LEU A 33 10.29 5.67 2.39
N MET A 34 9.59 4.81 3.10
CA MET A 34 9.49 4.87 4.55
C MET A 34 9.74 3.49 5.15
N THR A 35 10.29 3.46 6.35
CA THR A 35 10.35 2.27 7.19
C THR A 35 9.57 2.51 8.46
N PHE A 36 9.05 1.43 9.02
CA PHE A 36 8.37 1.44 10.31
C PHE A 36 9.05 0.43 11.25
N GLY A 37 9.00 0.75 12.52
CA GLY A 37 9.56 -0.01 13.61
C GLY A 37 8.98 0.59 14.90
N GLY A 38 9.82 0.98 15.86
CA GLY A 38 9.37 1.77 17.02
C GLY A 38 8.84 3.16 16.68
N ALA A 39 9.05 3.63 15.43
CA ALA A 39 8.49 4.84 14.84
C ALA A 39 8.49 4.74 13.32
N ARG A 40 7.79 5.67 12.66
CA ARG A 40 7.91 5.89 11.21
C ARG A 40 9.19 6.67 10.90
N PHE A 41 9.96 6.18 9.93
CA PHE A 41 11.16 6.86 9.44
C PHE A 41 11.06 7.07 7.94
N ILE A 42 11.19 8.31 7.50
CA ILE A 42 11.28 8.68 6.09
C ILE A 42 12.73 8.43 5.64
N LEU A 43 12.92 7.55 4.66
CA LEU A 43 14.21 7.30 4.03
C LEU A 43 14.42 8.19 2.83
N VAL A 44 13.38 8.39 2.05
CA VAL A 44 13.31 9.31 0.90
C VAL A 44 11.98 10.01 0.97
N ASP A 45 11.99 11.31 1.00
CA ASP A 45 10.77 12.13 0.93
C ASP A 45 10.20 12.11 -0.49
N TRP A 46 9.02 12.64 -0.66
CA TRP A 46 8.29 12.64 -1.93
C TRP A 46 9.11 13.21 -3.08
N THR A 47 9.42 12.38 -4.03
CA THR A 47 10.24 12.72 -5.19
C THR A 47 9.83 11.92 -6.42
N GLY A 48 10.07 12.49 -7.62
CA GLY A 48 10.05 11.80 -8.90
C GLY A 48 11.46 11.41 -9.38
N ASP A 49 12.49 11.60 -8.56
CA ASP A 49 13.87 11.28 -8.90
C ASP A 49 14.15 9.79 -8.67
N LEU A 50 14.29 9.06 -9.78
CA LEU A 50 14.52 7.62 -9.77
C LEU A 50 15.84 7.25 -9.07
N GLU A 51 16.89 8.03 -9.24
CA GLU A 51 18.19 7.73 -8.64
C GLU A 51 18.16 7.91 -7.11
N GLN A 52 17.49 8.94 -6.62
CA GLN A 52 17.26 9.11 -5.18
C GLN A 52 16.46 7.94 -4.60
N LEU A 53 15.44 7.47 -5.30
CA LEU A 53 14.61 6.34 -4.87
C LEU A 53 15.40 5.03 -4.84
N LYS A 54 16.23 4.77 -5.84
CA LYS A 54 17.11 3.60 -5.89
C LYS A 54 18.15 3.64 -4.76
N GLU A 55 18.78 4.77 -4.55
CA GLU A 55 19.71 4.94 -3.44
C GLU A 55 19.01 4.73 -2.09
N GLY A 56 17.81 5.28 -1.93
CA GLY A 56 16.97 5.06 -0.75
C GLY A 56 16.63 3.59 -0.53
N ALA A 57 16.31 2.85 -1.60
CA ALA A 57 16.04 1.42 -1.50
C ALA A 57 17.25 0.63 -0.96
N THR A 58 18.47 1.01 -1.32
CA THR A 58 19.69 0.38 -0.76
C THR A 58 19.89 0.66 0.73
N LYS A 59 19.30 1.74 1.25
CA LYS A 59 19.37 2.14 2.67
C LYS A 59 18.34 1.42 3.54
N LEU A 60 17.40 0.66 2.94
CA LEU A 60 16.48 -0.17 3.70
C LEU A 60 17.25 -1.15 4.59
N ARG A 61 16.98 -1.13 5.88
CA ARG A 61 17.62 -1.97 6.88
C ARG A 61 16.59 -2.52 7.86
N SER A 62 16.77 -3.76 8.27
CA SER A 62 16.11 -4.24 9.48
C SER A 62 16.72 -3.52 10.67
N ARG A 63 15.89 -2.86 11.46
CA ARG A 63 16.33 -2.24 12.71
C ARG A 63 15.92 -3.12 13.87
N PRO A 64 16.83 -3.42 14.82
CA PRO A 64 16.43 -4.02 16.08
C PRO A 64 15.42 -3.06 16.75
N ALA A 65 14.20 -3.49 16.89
CA ALA A 65 13.18 -2.73 17.58
C ALA A 65 12.49 -3.66 18.58
N THR A 66 12.03 -3.09 19.67
CA THR A 66 11.23 -3.80 20.68
C THR A 66 9.82 -4.12 20.18
N GLY A 67 9.48 -3.72 18.96
CA GLY A 67 8.20 -3.96 18.28
C GLY A 67 8.08 -3.15 16.99
N ALA A 68 7.02 -3.39 16.26
CA ALA A 68 6.63 -2.62 15.09
C ALA A 68 5.25 -1.98 15.37
N PHE A 69 5.12 -0.69 15.04
CA PHE A 69 3.89 0.08 15.19
C PHE A 69 3.27 0.32 13.82
N LEU A 70 2.95 -0.76 13.10
CA LEU A 70 2.43 -0.67 11.74
C LEU A 70 1.10 0.08 11.66
N PRO A 71 0.08 -0.20 12.49
CA PRO A 71 -1.17 0.56 12.50
C PRO A 71 -0.93 2.07 12.67
N ASP A 72 -0.09 2.47 13.61
CA ASP A 72 0.22 3.88 13.86
C ASP A 72 0.94 4.53 12.66
N ALA A 73 1.90 3.82 12.06
CA ALA A 73 2.59 4.30 10.86
C ALA A 73 1.63 4.48 9.67
N VAL A 74 0.70 3.55 9.46
CA VAL A 74 -0.31 3.66 8.39
C VAL A 74 -1.32 4.78 8.69
N ASN A 75 -1.69 4.98 9.96
CA ASN A 75 -2.54 6.10 10.37
C ASN A 75 -1.90 7.45 10.04
N ASP A 76 -0.61 7.61 10.31
CA ASP A 76 0.10 8.85 9.99
C ASP A 76 0.19 9.09 8.49
N ILE A 77 0.42 8.02 7.69
CA ILE A 77 0.43 8.12 6.22
C ILE A 77 -0.97 8.47 5.70
N ALA A 78 -2.04 7.94 6.30
CA ALA A 78 -3.40 8.28 5.90
C ALA A 78 -3.71 9.78 6.13
N LYS A 79 -3.19 10.37 7.21
CA LYS A 79 -3.26 11.82 7.46
C LYS A 79 -2.46 12.61 6.43
N ASP A 80 -1.21 12.21 6.17
CA ASP A 80 -0.37 12.84 5.15
C ASP A 80 -1.09 12.86 3.78
N PHE A 81 -1.77 11.76 3.40
CA PHE A 81 -2.53 11.71 2.15
C PHE A 81 -3.79 12.57 2.16
N ALA A 82 -4.44 12.74 3.31
CA ALA A 82 -5.61 13.62 3.42
C ALA A 82 -5.24 15.10 3.22
N GLU A 83 -4.04 15.49 3.63
CA GLU A 83 -3.51 16.85 3.49
C GLU A 83 -2.92 17.13 2.09
N ARG A 84 -2.57 16.09 1.33
CA ARG A 84 -1.99 16.25 -0.01
C ARG A 84 -3.07 16.27 -1.09
N GLU A 85 -2.88 17.14 -2.07
CA GLU A 85 -3.69 17.16 -3.28
C GLU A 85 -3.21 16.10 -4.29
N ALA A 86 -3.22 14.85 -3.88
CA ALA A 86 -2.86 13.75 -4.76
C ALA A 86 -4.08 13.23 -5.50
N ALA A 87 -3.99 13.13 -6.82
CA ALA A 87 -5.10 12.62 -7.64
C ALA A 87 -5.40 11.13 -7.37
N ARG A 88 -4.39 10.37 -6.94
CA ARG A 88 -4.48 8.93 -6.70
C ARG A 88 -3.45 8.48 -5.68
N PRO A 89 -3.71 8.67 -4.38
CA PRO A 89 -2.81 8.17 -3.35
C PRO A 89 -2.72 6.65 -3.38
N VAL A 90 -1.50 6.11 -3.33
CA VAL A 90 -1.24 4.66 -3.29
C VAL A 90 -0.31 4.35 -2.13
N LEU A 91 -0.71 3.38 -1.31
CA LEU A 91 0.10 2.85 -0.22
C LEU A 91 0.44 1.39 -0.48
N VAL A 92 1.72 1.09 -0.59
CA VAL A 92 2.22 -0.29 -0.68
C VAL A 92 2.96 -0.64 0.61
N VAL A 93 2.42 -1.56 1.38
CA VAL A 93 2.99 -2.03 2.65
C VAL A 93 3.67 -3.37 2.43
N VAL A 94 4.96 -3.46 2.75
CA VAL A 94 5.70 -4.74 2.79
C VAL A 94 5.98 -5.06 4.25
N ALA A 95 5.41 -6.14 4.75
CA ALA A 95 5.50 -6.52 6.16
C ALA A 95 5.80 -8.00 6.35
N THR A 96 6.48 -8.31 7.44
CA THR A 96 6.71 -9.68 7.90
C THR A 96 5.74 -10.04 9.02
N ASP A 97 5.79 -11.28 9.49
CA ASP A 97 5.06 -11.78 10.66
C ASP A 97 5.66 -11.34 12.01
N GLY A 98 6.43 -10.27 12.03
CA GLY A 98 6.98 -9.67 13.25
C GLY A 98 5.88 -9.28 14.25
N ILE A 99 6.27 -9.13 15.52
CA ILE A 99 5.34 -8.77 16.58
C ILE A 99 5.08 -7.27 16.51
N ASP A 100 3.80 -6.88 16.48
CA ASP A 100 3.38 -5.51 16.71
C ASP A 100 3.14 -5.32 18.20
N TYR A 101 3.67 -4.24 18.77
CA TYR A 101 3.51 -3.91 20.17
C TYR A 101 3.06 -2.47 20.32
N GLY A 102 1.90 -2.29 20.96
CA GLY A 102 1.50 -1.00 21.47
C GLY A 102 1.00 -0.02 20.42
N SER A 103 0.51 -0.48 19.28
CA SER A 103 -0.26 0.38 18.38
C SER A 103 -1.52 0.87 19.07
N HIS A 104 -1.78 2.19 18.98
CA HIS A 104 -2.87 2.85 19.67
C HIS A 104 -4.13 3.01 18.80
N HIS A 105 -4.05 2.65 17.52
CA HIS A 105 -5.11 2.89 16.56
C HIS A 105 -5.81 1.60 16.13
N ASP A 106 -7.14 1.62 16.14
CA ASP A 106 -8.00 0.55 15.61
C ASP A 106 -7.90 0.53 14.07
N TYR A 107 -7.69 -0.64 13.50
CA TYR A 107 -7.58 -0.81 12.05
C TYR A 107 -8.82 -0.30 11.29
N ARG A 108 -10.02 -0.38 11.88
CA ARG A 108 -11.27 0.09 11.24
C ARG A 108 -11.24 1.58 11.01
N ARG A 109 -10.75 2.33 12.00
CA ARG A 109 -10.57 3.77 11.88
C ARG A 109 -9.58 4.12 10.78
N ILE A 110 -8.42 3.46 10.78
CA ILE A 110 -7.39 3.65 9.76
C ILE A 110 -7.94 3.37 8.36
N VAL A 111 -8.67 2.27 8.18
CA VAL A 111 -9.29 1.93 6.88
C VAL A 111 -10.33 2.97 6.48
N GLN A 112 -11.10 3.54 7.41
CA GLN A 112 -12.01 4.64 7.11
C GLN A 112 -11.26 5.89 6.63
N ASP A 113 -10.16 6.24 7.27
CA ASP A 113 -9.34 7.41 6.90
C ASP A 113 -8.65 7.20 5.53
N LEU A 114 -8.15 6.01 5.25
CA LEU A 114 -7.63 5.64 3.91
C LEU A 114 -8.71 5.74 2.83
N ARG A 115 -9.94 5.33 3.11
CA ARG A 115 -11.07 5.46 2.18
C ARG A 115 -11.48 6.93 1.99
N ALA A 116 -11.49 7.71 3.06
CA ALA A 116 -11.81 9.14 3.00
C ALA A 116 -10.78 9.94 2.19
N SER A 117 -9.52 9.54 2.23
CA SER A 117 -8.44 10.10 1.38
C SER A 117 -8.35 9.45 0.00
N TYR A 118 -9.27 8.55 -0.36
CA TYR A 118 -9.27 7.79 -1.64
C TYR A 118 -7.99 7.00 -1.89
N THR A 119 -7.32 6.61 -0.82
CA THR A 119 -6.06 5.85 -0.90
C THR A 119 -6.30 4.42 -1.33
N LEU A 120 -5.54 3.97 -2.32
CA LEU A 120 -5.49 2.58 -2.76
C LEU A 120 -4.38 1.86 -1.98
N MET A 121 -4.74 0.87 -1.16
CA MET A 121 -3.77 0.15 -0.35
C MET A 121 -3.46 -1.22 -0.93
N TYR A 122 -2.17 -1.56 -1.00
CA TYR A 122 -1.66 -2.90 -1.25
C TYR A 122 -0.86 -3.38 -0.04
N SER A 123 -0.86 -4.67 0.21
CA SER A 123 0.02 -5.29 1.21
C SER A 123 0.72 -6.52 0.65
N VAL A 124 2.03 -6.61 0.90
CA VAL A 124 2.85 -7.79 0.62
C VAL A 124 3.29 -8.37 1.97
N PHE A 125 2.81 -9.56 2.28
CA PHE A 125 3.11 -10.24 3.52
C PHE A 125 4.15 -11.34 3.31
N ILE A 126 5.24 -11.26 4.06
CA ILE A 126 6.39 -12.17 3.99
C ILE A 126 6.38 -13.02 5.27
N PRO A 127 5.96 -14.29 5.22
CA PRO A 127 6.03 -15.16 6.37
C PRO A 127 7.49 -15.47 6.69
N THR A 128 7.87 -15.42 7.97
CA THR A 128 9.19 -15.86 8.43
C THR A 128 9.07 -17.22 9.13
N ALA A 129 10.18 -17.98 9.17
CA ALA A 129 10.21 -19.26 9.86
C ALA A 129 10.00 -19.13 11.39
N SER A 130 10.06 -17.93 11.90
CA SER A 130 9.94 -17.61 13.32
C SER A 130 8.49 -17.38 13.78
N ARG A 131 7.51 -18.01 13.14
CA ARG A 131 6.09 -17.91 13.53
C ARG A 131 5.87 -18.36 14.98
N ARG A 132 6.27 -17.51 15.92
CA ARG A 132 5.78 -17.61 17.30
C ARG A 132 4.35 -17.11 17.30
N LEU A 133 3.43 -18.01 17.63
CA LEU A 133 2.00 -17.73 17.81
C LEU A 133 1.78 -16.86 19.06
N THR A 134 2.25 -15.63 19.05
CA THR A 134 1.82 -14.62 20.00
C THR A 134 0.57 -13.96 19.43
N LEU A 135 -0.58 -14.57 19.74
CA LEU A 135 -1.91 -14.03 19.43
C LEU A 135 -2.24 -12.90 20.42
N ASN A 136 -1.43 -11.84 20.45
CA ASN A 136 -1.79 -10.64 21.17
C ASN A 136 -2.77 -9.79 20.34
N TRP A 137 -3.45 -8.83 20.96
CA TRP A 137 -4.42 -7.96 20.32
C TRP A 137 -3.78 -7.14 19.19
N ASP A 138 -2.58 -6.60 19.41
CA ASP A 138 -1.85 -5.77 18.45
C ASP A 138 -1.52 -6.52 17.14
N SER A 139 -1.15 -7.80 17.24
CA SER A 139 -0.92 -8.63 16.06
C SER A 139 -2.20 -8.88 15.26
N ARG A 140 -3.36 -8.93 15.93
CA ARG A 140 -4.67 -9.06 15.26
C ARG A 140 -5.05 -7.77 14.53
N GLU A 141 -4.84 -6.62 15.14
CA GLU A 141 -5.09 -5.31 14.52
C GLU A 141 -4.21 -5.13 13.27
N ARG A 142 -2.92 -5.46 13.37
CA ARG A 142 -2.01 -5.45 12.22
C ARG A 142 -2.48 -6.37 11.10
N ASP A 143 -2.79 -7.63 11.41
CA ASP A 143 -3.19 -8.61 10.40
C ASP A 143 -4.55 -8.25 9.79
N ALA A 144 -5.47 -7.68 10.57
CA ALA A 144 -6.72 -7.13 10.09
C ALA A 144 -6.49 -5.94 9.16
N LEU A 145 -5.62 -5.01 9.51
CA LEU A 145 -5.26 -3.87 8.66
C LEU A 145 -4.66 -4.33 7.32
N LEU A 146 -3.70 -5.27 7.36
CA LEU A 146 -3.07 -5.81 6.15
C LEU A 146 -4.02 -6.60 5.25
N SER A 147 -5.15 -7.07 5.77
CA SER A 147 -6.17 -7.82 5.02
C SER A 147 -7.32 -6.92 4.57
N GLU A 148 -7.92 -6.19 5.51
CA GLU A 148 -9.11 -5.37 5.28
C GLU A 148 -8.78 -4.05 4.57
N GLY A 149 -7.62 -3.46 4.87
CA GLY A 149 -7.16 -2.24 4.20
C GLY A 149 -7.18 -2.38 2.68
N PRO A 150 -6.42 -3.31 2.09
CA PRO A 150 -6.46 -3.56 0.65
C PRO A 150 -7.86 -3.90 0.14
N ARG A 151 -8.59 -4.78 0.83
CA ARG A 151 -9.92 -5.23 0.40
C ARG A 151 -10.92 -4.08 0.31
N GLN A 152 -10.89 -3.15 1.26
CA GLN A 152 -11.86 -2.06 1.34
C GLN A 152 -11.45 -0.81 0.58
N THR A 153 -10.20 -0.72 0.14
CA THR A 153 -9.69 0.41 -0.66
C THR A 153 -9.51 0.08 -2.15
N GLY A 154 -9.82 -1.15 -2.56
CA GLY A 154 -9.74 -1.59 -3.96
C GLY A 154 -8.40 -2.19 -4.39
N GLY A 155 -7.41 -2.25 -3.50
CA GLY A 155 -6.16 -2.96 -3.73
C GLY A 155 -6.23 -4.44 -3.43
N ARG A 156 -5.10 -5.06 -3.12
CA ARG A 156 -5.05 -6.48 -2.75
C ARG A 156 -3.91 -6.79 -1.78
N ARG A 157 -4.08 -7.88 -1.04
CA ARG A 157 -3.04 -8.50 -0.24
C ARG A 157 -2.37 -9.62 -1.05
N ILE A 158 -1.05 -9.66 -1.03
CA ILE A 158 -0.22 -10.74 -1.57
C ILE A 158 0.47 -11.42 -0.40
N ASN A 159 0.16 -12.70 -0.17
CA ASN A 159 0.88 -13.51 0.81
C ASN A 159 1.96 -14.29 0.06
N LEU A 160 3.22 -14.02 0.35
CA LEU A 160 4.32 -14.76 -0.24
C LEU A 160 4.38 -16.14 0.37
N SER A 161 4.58 -17.16 -0.45
CA SER A 161 4.74 -18.56 -0.01
C SER A 161 6.07 -19.11 -0.51
N GLY A 162 6.86 -19.64 0.40
CA GLY A 162 8.06 -20.41 0.05
C GLY A 162 9.09 -19.64 -0.76
N SER A 163 9.19 -19.94 -2.05
CA SER A 163 10.21 -19.41 -2.95
C SER A 163 9.74 -18.19 -3.79
N GLN A 164 8.55 -17.67 -3.55
CA GLN A 164 8.05 -16.54 -4.34
C GLN A 164 8.82 -15.27 -3.97
N PRO A 165 9.51 -14.61 -4.94
CA PRO A 165 10.30 -13.44 -4.65
C PRO A 165 9.44 -12.22 -4.31
N VAL A 166 9.89 -11.41 -3.37
CA VAL A 166 9.29 -10.09 -3.06
C VAL A 166 9.23 -9.21 -4.30
N ARG A 167 10.27 -9.30 -5.13
CA ARG A 167 10.39 -8.57 -6.40
C ARG A 167 9.18 -8.82 -7.32
N ASP A 168 8.79 -10.07 -7.52
CA ASP A 168 7.70 -10.42 -8.44
C ASP A 168 6.35 -9.90 -7.94
N ALA A 169 6.14 -9.93 -6.61
CA ALA A 169 4.94 -9.36 -5.99
C ALA A 169 4.86 -7.84 -6.23
N LEU A 170 5.96 -7.12 -6.04
CA LEU A 170 6.00 -5.68 -6.23
C LEU A 170 5.87 -5.30 -7.71
N ILE A 171 6.51 -6.00 -8.63
CA ILE A 171 6.31 -5.83 -10.08
C ILE A 171 4.86 -6.10 -10.48
N SER A 172 4.23 -7.11 -9.89
CA SER A 172 2.81 -7.40 -10.15
C SER A 172 1.88 -6.26 -9.70
N ILE A 173 2.19 -5.60 -8.58
CA ILE A 173 1.46 -4.40 -8.14
C ILE A 173 1.73 -3.23 -9.11
N GLN A 174 2.98 -3.01 -9.49
CA GLN A 174 3.36 -1.95 -10.42
C GLN A 174 2.65 -2.11 -11.77
N ASN A 175 2.61 -3.30 -12.35
CA ASN A 175 1.89 -3.58 -13.59
C ASN A 175 0.38 -3.33 -13.46
N GLU A 176 -0.19 -3.65 -12.31
CA GLU A 176 -1.59 -3.36 -12.02
C GLU A 176 -1.85 -1.86 -11.94
N LEU A 177 -1.00 -1.10 -11.26
CA LEU A 177 -1.10 0.36 -11.18
C LEU A 177 -1.00 1.02 -12.56
N ALA A 178 -0.11 0.51 -13.42
CA ALA A 178 0.05 0.99 -14.79
C ALA A 178 -1.14 0.66 -15.72
N SER A 179 -1.96 -0.33 -15.35
CA SER A 179 -3.06 -0.85 -16.18
C SER A 179 -4.44 -0.48 -15.65
N GLN A 180 -4.54 0.47 -14.74
CA GLN A 180 -5.82 0.91 -14.18
C GLN A 180 -6.59 1.81 -15.15
N TYR A 181 -7.91 1.69 -15.12
CA TYR A 181 -8.83 2.51 -15.90
C TYR A 181 -9.54 3.51 -14.99
N VAL A 182 -9.77 4.71 -15.50
CA VAL A 182 -10.64 5.70 -14.88
C VAL A 182 -11.97 5.66 -15.61
N VAL A 183 -13.05 5.40 -14.88
CA VAL A 183 -14.41 5.42 -15.43
C VAL A 183 -15.11 6.65 -14.90
N THR A 184 -15.52 7.52 -15.80
CA THR A 184 -16.33 8.70 -15.49
C THR A 184 -17.77 8.44 -15.96
N TYR A 185 -18.75 8.76 -15.13
CA TYR A 185 -20.16 8.65 -15.49
C TYR A 185 -20.90 9.93 -15.10
N HIS A 186 -21.92 10.26 -15.85
CA HIS A 186 -22.86 11.30 -15.48
C HIS A 186 -23.90 10.74 -14.52
N ARG A 187 -24.06 11.38 -13.38
CA ARG A 187 -25.13 11.04 -12.45
C ARG A 187 -26.46 11.43 -13.07
N PRO A 188 -27.43 10.52 -13.17
CA PRO A 188 -28.76 10.86 -13.68
C PRO A 188 -29.42 11.97 -12.85
N GLU A 189 -30.04 12.93 -13.50
CA GLU A 189 -30.93 13.89 -12.86
C GLU A 189 -32.18 13.15 -12.39
N SER A 190 -32.25 12.89 -11.11
CA SER A 190 -33.40 12.20 -10.49
C SER A 190 -33.71 12.83 -9.14
N PRO A 191 -35.03 12.97 -8.81
CA PRO A 191 -35.43 13.41 -7.45
C PRO A 191 -34.84 12.55 -6.33
N VAL A 192 -34.60 11.26 -6.61
CA VAL A 192 -33.93 10.34 -5.69
C VAL A 192 -32.65 9.84 -6.37
N PRO A 193 -31.51 10.46 -6.10
CA PRO A 193 -30.26 10.07 -6.72
C PRO A 193 -29.85 8.66 -6.28
N PRO A 194 -29.26 7.84 -7.17
CA PRO A 194 -28.80 6.50 -6.84
C PRO A 194 -27.76 6.57 -5.71
N GLN A 195 -28.02 5.82 -4.65
CA GLN A 195 -27.13 5.76 -3.47
C GLN A 195 -25.97 4.79 -3.65
N ARG A 196 -26.03 3.91 -4.63
CA ARG A 196 -25.03 2.86 -4.85
C ARG A 196 -24.68 2.75 -6.32
N LEU A 197 -23.38 2.77 -6.59
CA LEU A 197 -22.81 2.45 -7.89
C LEU A 197 -22.25 1.04 -7.86
N SER A 198 -22.59 0.22 -8.85
CA SER A 198 -21.94 -1.08 -9.05
C SER A 198 -21.35 -1.12 -10.46
N LEU A 199 -20.12 -1.61 -10.56
CA LEU A 199 -19.44 -1.83 -11.83
C LEU A 199 -19.22 -3.32 -12.03
N GLY A 200 -19.55 -3.83 -13.21
CA GLY A 200 -19.31 -5.19 -13.62
C GLY A 200 -18.57 -5.26 -14.94
N VAL A 201 -17.99 -6.42 -15.24
CA VAL A 201 -17.44 -6.75 -16.56
C VAL A 201 -18.22 -7.89 -17.17
N THR A 202 -18.44 -7.82 -18.48
CA THR A 202 -19.16 -8.85 -19.23
C THR A 202 -18.29 -10.06 -19.58
N ARG A 203 -16.94 -9.87 -19.54
CA ARG A 203 -15.99 -10.94 -19.84
C ARG A 203 -15.91 -11.94 -18.69
N PRO A 204 -16.05 -13.24 -18.90
CA PRO A 204 -15.98 -14.23 -17.82
C PRO A 204 -14.58 -14.29 -17.19
N ASN A 205 -14.51 -14.74 -15.95
CA ASN A 205 -13.27 -14.93 -15.17
C ASN A 205 -12.47 -13.65 -14.89
N LEU A 206 -13.11 -12.47 -14.95
CA LEU A 206 -12.51 -11.22 -14.51
C LEU A 206 -13.17 -10.74 -13.23
N THR A 207 -12.36 -10.22 -12.34
CA THR A 207 -12.78 -9.57 -11.09
C THR A 207 -12.53 -8.07 -11.19
N VAL A 208 -13.54 -7.27 -10.91
CA VAL A 208 -13.42 -5.81 -10.84
C VAL A 208 -13.15 -5.41 -9.40
N ARG A 209 -12.17 -4.56 -9.21
CA ARG A 209 -11.92 -3.85 -7.96
C ARG A 209 -12.08 -2.36 -8.22
N LEU A 210 -12.80 -1.69 -7.33
CA LEU A 210 -13.10 -0.28 -7.44
C LEU A 210 -12.47 0.48 -6.29
N THR A 211 -11.82 1.58 -6.62
CA THR A 211 -11.43 2.61 -5.67
C THR A 211 -12.19 3.87 -6.02
N PRO A 212 -13.01 4.43 -5.12
CA PRO A 212 -13.59 5.74 -5.33
C PRO A 212 -12.48 6.75 -5.57
N ARG A 213 -12.66 7.65 -6.53
CA ARG A 213 -11.74 8.75 -6.80
C ARG A 213 -12.28 10.04 -6.21
N LYS A 214 -11.39 10.89 -5.69
CA LYS A 214 -11.77 12.24 -5.25
C LYS A 214 -12.45 12.95 -6.42
N PRO A 215 -13.64 13.55 -6.25
CA PRO A 215 -14.26 14.37 -7.26
C PRO A 215 -13.32 15.50 -7.67
N GLN A 216 -13.21 15.77 -8.97
CA GLN A 216 -12.50 16.93 -9.51
C GLN A 216 -13.38 18.13 -9.47
#